data_e2257cff356be7c737ca77ebb0292d74
#
_entry.id   e2257cff356be7c737ca77ebb0292d74
#
_cell.length_a   1.000
_cell.length_b   1.000
_cell.length_c   1.000
_cell.angle_alpha   90.00
_cell.angle_beta   90.00
_cell.angle_gamma   90.00
#
_symmetry.space_group_name_H-M   'P 1'
#
loop_
_entity.id
_entity.type
_entity.pdbx_description
1 polymer ?
#
loop_
_entity_poly.entity_id
_entity_poly.type
_entity_poly.pdbx_seq_one_letter_code
_entity_poly.pdbx_strand_id
1 'polypeptide(L)'
;KIIQYVFGYAMVSLDYIADFRNGKGHEKSIVADGRYIVVNSKFISTDGQVRKYSDDQICPLYVNDILMVMSDLPNGRALAKCYLVDEDDKYTLNQRIGAFTVSRPDLVTTKYLYYILSRNPQLLRYDNGADQTNLRKADILNISIAIPTVKEQKKITEILDHFNSLCNDLSTGLPAEIEARQKQYEYYRDKLLSFKELPK
;
A
#
# COMPACT_ATOMS: atom_id res chain seq x y z
N LYS A 1 -14.61 19.58 0.35
CA LYS A 1 -14.49 20.20 -1.00
C LYS A 1 -14.12 21.69 -0.92
N ILE A 2 -14.77 22.51 -0.04
CA ILE A 2 -14.42 23.95 0.11
C ILE A 2 -12.97 24.10 0.59
N ILE A 3 -12.53 23.32 1.59
CA ILE A 3 -11.15 23.35 2.09
C ILE A 3 -10.16 23.00 0.98
N GLN A 4 -10.44 21.97 0.17
CA GLN A 4 -9.59 21.60 -0.97
C GLN A 4 -9.50 22.71 -2.02
N TYR A 5 -10.59 23.46 -2.25
CA TYR A 5 -10.60 24.57 -3.18
C TYR A 5 -9.74 25.74 -2.69
N VAL A 6 -9.79 26.07 -1.39
CA VAL A 6 -9.09 27.22 -0.81
C VAL A 6 -7.62 26.91 -0.53
N PHE A 7 -7.30 25.70 -0.06
CA PHE A 7 -5.96 25.34 0.42
C PHE A 7 -5.22 24.32 -0.48
N GLY A 8 -5.84 23.90 -1.59
CA GLY A 8 -5.30 22.90 -2.52
C GLY A 8 -5.48 21.47 -2.06
N TYR A 9 -5.58 21.20 -0.74
CA TYR A 9 -5.81 19.87 -0.17
C TYR A 9 -6.53 19.95 1.18
N ALA A 10 -7.10 18.83 1.62
CA ALA A 10 -7.63 18.65 2.98
C ALA A 10 -6.86 17.55 3.69
N MET A 11 -6.60 17.74 4.99
CA MET A 11 -6.05 16.67 5.84
C MET A 11 -7.18 15.87 6.45
N VAL A 12 -7.15 14.55 6.31
CA VAL A 12 -8.14 13.63 6.88
C VAL A 12 -7.42 12.42 7.47
N SER A 13 -8.05 11.77 8.46
CA SER A 13 -7.56 10.48 8.96
C SER A 13 -7.93 9.33 8.01
N LEU A 14 -7.17 8.26 8.02
CA LEU A 14 -7.41 7.11 7.14
C LEU A 14 -8.77 6.46 7.42
N ASP A 15 -9.18 6.37 8.69
CA ASP A 15 -10.47 5.80 9.09
C ASP A 15 -11.69 6.54 8.53
N TYR A 16 -11.52 7.81 8.15
CA TYR A 16 -12.59 8.61 7.52
C TYR A 16 -12.83 8.25 6.05
N ILE A 17 -11.84 7.68 5.36
CA ILE A 17 -11.88 7.48 3.90
C ILE A 17 -11.77 6.01 3.47
N ALA A 18 -11.44 5.09 4.39
CA ALA A 18 -11.28 3.69 4.06
C ALA A 18 -11.74 2.78 5.21
N ASP A 19 -12.42 1.69 4.85
CA ASP A 19 -12.74 0.60 5.75
C ASP A 19 -11.54 -0.35 5.88
N PHE A 20 -11.35 -0.90 7.07
CA PHE A 20 -10.23 -1.78 7.39
C PHE A 20 -10.69 -3.19 7.78
N ARG A 21 -10.05 -4.21 7.19
CA ARG A 21 -10.23 -5.62 7.52
C ARG A 21 -8.90 -6.28 7.87
N ASN A 22 -8.88 -7.11 8.93
CA ASN A 22 -7.75 -7.99 9.24
C ASN A 22 -7.85 -9.30 8.46
N GLY A 23 -6.72 -9.82 8.04
CA GLY A 23 -6.61 -11.18 7.55
C GLY A 23 -6.74 -12.24 8.64
N LYS A 24 -6.85 -13.49 8.23
CA LYS A 24 -6.96 -14.68 9.09
C LYS A 24 -5.82 -15.67 8.81
N GLY A 25 -5.47 -16.49 9.82
CA GLY A 25 -4.43 -17.51 9.69
C GLY A 25 -4.80 -18.59 8.67
N HIS A 26 -3.83 -18.97 7.84
CA HIS A 26 -3.97 -20.00 6.80
C HIS A 26 -2.98 -21.15 6.98
N GLU A 27 -2.31 -21.24 8.14
CA GLU A 27 -1.21 -22.19 8.35
C GLU A 27 -1.62 -23.64 8.14
N LYS A 28 -2.88 -23.97 8.44
CA LYS A 28 -3.43 -25.32 8.34
C LYS A 28 -4.05 -25.64 6.96
N SER A 29 -4.23 -24.64 6.10
CA SER A 29 -4.87 -24.78 4.78
C SER A 29 -3.90 -24.54 3.62
N ILE A 30 -2.60 -24.42 3.90
CA ILE A 30 -1.59 -24.25 2.85
C ILE A 30 -1.38 -25.57 2.12
N VAL A 31 -1.51 -25.53 0.79
CA VAL A 31 -1.27 -26.65 -0.13
C VAL A 31 -0.23 -26.26 -1.19
N ALA A 32 0.37 -27.26 -1.85
CA ALA A 32 1.39 -27.01 -2.87
C ALA A 32 0.78 -26.35 -4.15
N ASP A 33 -0.44 -26.75 -4.50
CA ASP A 33 -1.22 -26.22 -5.62
C ASP A 33 -2.66 -26.12 -5.16
N GLY A 34 -3.23 -24.90 -5.17
CA GLY A 34 -4.56 -24.62 -4.67
C GLY A 34 -5.21 -23.48 -5.45
N ARG A 35 -6.52 -23.38 -5.32
CA ARG A 35 -7.33 -22.43 -6.10
C ARG A 35 -7.01 -20.96 -5.76
N TYR A 36 -6.71 -20.65 -4.49
CA TYR A 36 -6.55 -19.29 -4.01
C TYR A 36 -5.10 -18.99 -3.62
N ILE A 37 -4.62 -17.80 -3.99
CA ILE A 37 -3.32 -17.29 -3.56
C ILE A 37 -3.45 -16.71 -2.15
N VAL A 38 -2.66 -17.21 -1.21
CA VAL A 38 -2.59 -16.70 0.16
C VAL A 38 -1.68 -15.48 0.20
N VAL A 39 -2.26 -14.30 0.37
CA VAL A 39 -1.49 -13.05 0.44
C VAL A 39 -0.87 -12.89 1.82
N ASN A 40 0.43 -13.08 1.89
CA ASN A 40 1.26 -12.90 3.07
C ASN A 40 2.35 -11.83 2.83
N SER A 41 3.18 -11.54 3.84
CA SER A 41 4.23 -10.53 3.73
C SER A 41 5.23 -10.85 2.60
N LYS A 42 5.54 -12.13 2.37
CA LYS A 42 6.46 -12.53 1.30
C LYS A 42 5.88 -12.29 -0.09
N PHE A 43 4.59 -12.58 -0.28
CA PHE A 43 3.88 -12.27 -1.52
C PHE A 43 3.97 -10.75 -1.82
N ILE A 44 3.60 -9.90 -0.86
CA ILE A 44 3.63 -8.44 -1.05
C ILE A 44 5.07 -7.93 -1.25
N SER A 45 6.04 -8.43 -0.47
CA SER A 45 7.43 -7.97 -0.58
C SER A 45 8.08 -8.30 -1.92
N THR A 46 7.62 -9.36 -2.59
CA THR A 46 8.12 -9.82 -3.90
C THR A 46 7.17 -9.47 -5.07
N ASP A 47 6.24 -8.55 -4.86
CA ASP A 47 5.26 -8.11 -5.87
C ASP A 47 4.54 -9.29 -6.56
N GLY A 48 4.12 -10.28 -5.75
CA GLY A 48 3.38 -11.45 -6.20
C GLY A 48 4.20 -12.59 -6.83
N GLN A 49 5.53 -12.48 -6.82
CA GLN A 49 6.40 -13.53 -7.41
C GLN A 49 6.44 -14.79 -6.54
N VAL A 50 6.50 -14.64 -5.21
CA VAL A 50 6.50 -15.78 -4.27
C VAL A 50 5.08 -16.00 -3.76
N ARG A 51 4.50 -17.15 -4.11
CA ARG A 51 3.09 -17.50 -3.83
C ARG A 51 3.00 -18.69 -2.89
N LYS A 52 1.96 -18.70 -2.08
CA LYS A 52 1.43 -19.86 -1.36
C LYS A 52 -0.02 -20.01 -1.73
N TYR A 53 -0.53 -21.25 -1.70
CA TYR A 53 -1.87 -21.54 -2.17
C TYR A 53 -2.71 -22.17 -1.06
N SER A 54 -4.03 -22.06 -1.20
CA SER A 54 -5.04 -22.70 -0.38
C SER A 54 -6.25 -23.08 -1.24
N ASP A 55 -6.91 -24.16 -0.91
CA ASP A 55 -8.22 -24.50 -1.50
C ASP A 55 -9.37 -23.74 -0.82
N ASP A 56 -9.12 -23.22 0.37
CA ASP A 56 -10.08 -22.43 1.16
C ASP A 56 -9.84 -20.93 1.02
N GLN A 57 -10.88 -20.20 0.65
CA GLN A 57 -10.91 -18.73 0.65
C GLN A 57 -11.43 -18.20 1.99
N ILE A 58 -10.63 -18.33 3.05
CA ILE A 58 -11.03 -17.97 4.44
C ILE A 58 -11.33 -16.47 4.60
N CYS A 59 -10.62 -15.62 3.87
CA CYS A 59 -10.77 -14.17 3.91
C CYS A 59 -10.69 -13.60 2.48
N PRO A 60 -11.83 -13.55 1.75
CA PRO A 60 -11.88 -13.10 0.37
C PRO A 60 -11.35 -11.68 0.17
N LEU A 61 -10.72 -11.45 -0.98
CA LEU A 61 -10.25 -10.15 -1.42
C LEU A 61 -10.91 -9.80 -2.75
N TYR A 62 -11.15 -8.50 -2.95
CA TYR A 62 -11.84 -7.97 -4.11
C TYR A 62 -10.98 -6.96 -4.86
N VAL A 63 -11.23 -6.81 -6.15
CA VAL A 63 -10.57 -5.79 -6.98
C VAL A 63 -10.64 -4.43 -6.31
N ASN A 64 -9.51 -3.73 -6.29
CA ASN A 64 -9.31 -2.46 -5.62
C ASN A 64 -9.19 -2.52 -4.08
N ASP A 65 -9.17 -3.68 -3.45
CA ASP A 65 -8.67 -3.77 -2.07
C ASP A 65 -7.18 -3.42 -2.04
N ILE A 66 -6.78 -2.56 -1.12
CA ILE A 66 -5.38 -2.21 -0.86
C ILE A 66 -4.89 -3.06 0.30
N LEU A 67 -3.88 -3.89 0.08
CA LEU A 67 -3.31 -4.77 1.08
C LEU A 67 -2.03 -4.18 1.64
N MET A 68 -1.83 -4.24 2.97
CA MET A 68 -0.65 -3.68 3.64
C MET A 68 -0.01 -4.70 4.57
N VAL A 69 1.30 -4.82 4.52
CA VAL A 69 2.07 -5.59 5.50
C VAL A 69 2.10 -4.84 6.83
N MET A 70 1.50 -5.46 7.87
CA MET A 70 1.40 -4.87 9.21
C MET A 70 2.51 -5.31 10.16
N SER A 71 3.29 -6.34 9.79
CA SER A 71 4.33 -6.91 10.65
C SER A 71 5.56 -7.30 9.83
N ASP A 72 6.73 -6.83 10.28
CA ASP A 72 8.01 -7.16 9.64
C ASP A 72 9.13 -7.31 10.68
N LEU A 73 10.21 -7.96 10.28
CA LEU A 73 11.43 -8.08 11.06
C LEU A 73 12.15 -6.72 11.18
N PRO A 74 13.06 -6.55 12.14
CA PRO A 74 13.85 -5.33 12.28
C PRO A 74 14.55 -4.97 10.97
N ASN A 75 14.51 -3.69 10.60
CA ASN A 75 15.06 -3.17 9.33
C ASN A 75 14.51 -3.88 8.08
N GLY A 76 13.37 -4.55 8.21
CA GLY A 76 12.68 -5.20 7.10
C GLY A 76 12.15 -4.17 6.09
N ARG A 77 12.17 -4.55 4.81
CA ARG A 77 11.69 -3.66 3.73
C ARG A 77 10.21 -3.86 3.40
N ALA A 78 9.54 -4.81 4.08
CA ALA A 78 8.14 -5.13 3.80
C ALA A 78 7.15 -4.34 4.68
N LEU A 79 7.55 -3.79 5.82
CA LEU A 79 6.66 -3.03 6.71
C LEU A 79 5.96 -1.90 5.95
N ALA A 80 4.63 -1.82 6.08
CA ALA A 80 3.78 -0.87 5.38
C ALA A 80 3.88 -0.92 3.84
N LYS A 81 4.54 -1.93 3.23
CA LYS A 81 4.47 -2.14 1.79
C LYS A 81 3.05 -2.56 1.43
N CYS A 82 2.51 -2.00 0.34
CA CYS A 82 1.16 -2.28 -0.12
C CYS A 82 1.16 -3.09 -1.42
N TYR A 83 0.04 -3.77 -1.65
CA TYR A 83 -0.32 -4.44 -2.90
C TYR A 83 -1.76 -4.08 -3.26
N LEU A 84 -2.03 -3.78 -4.52
CA LEU A 84 -3.37 -3.50 -5.00
C LEU A 84 -3.94 -4.75 -5.66
N VAL A 85 -5.10 -5.21 -5.18
CA VAL A 85 -5.77 -6.40 -5.73
C VAL A 85 -6.26 -6.12 -7.14
N ASP A 86 -5.88 -6.99 -8.07
CA ASP A 86 -6.11 -6.87 -9.52
C ASP A 86 -7.23 -7.77 -10.04
N GLU A 87 -7.65 -8.80 -9.27
CA GLU A 87 -8.61 -9.80 -9.71
C GLU A 87 -9.49 -10.30 -8.55
N ASP A 88 -10.79 -10.42 -8.80
CA ASP A 88 -11.73 -11.01 -7.84
C ASP A 88 -11.55 -12.54 -7.78
N ASP A 89 -11.98 -13.13 -6.67
CA ASP A 89 -12.00 -14.59 -6.44
C ASP A 89 -10.66 -15.32 -6.67
N LYS A 90 -9.55 -14.61 -6.52
CA LYS A 90 -8.18 -15.14 -6.73
C LYS A 90 -7.38 -15.22 -5.44
N TYR A 91 -7.65 -14.35 -4.49
CA TYR A 91 -6.81 -14.14 -3.33
C TYR A 91 -7.54 -14.38 -2.01
N THR A 92 -6.78 -14.76 -0.98
CA THR A 92 -7.26 -14.83 0.40
C THR A 92 -6.25 -14.19 1.34
N LEU A 93 -6.72 -13.39 2.33
CA LEU A 93 -5.90 -12.50 3.16
C LEU A 93 -5.36 -13.22 4.40
N ASN A 94 -4.03 -13.25 4.58
CA ASN A 94 -3.38 -13.83 5.75
C ASN A 94 -3.36 -12.84 6.94
N GLN A 95 -3.21 -13.40 8.16
CA GLN A 95 -3.36 -12.73 9.47
C GLN A 95 -2.44 -11.52 9.73
N ARG A 96 -1.31 -11.39 9.04
CA ARG A 96 -0.35 -10.27 9.24
C ARG A 96 -0.50 -9.17 8.19
N ILE A 97 -1.57 -9.24 7.44
CA ILE A 97 -1.88 -8.28 6.38
C ILE A 97 -3.21 -7.62 6.70
N GLY A 98 -3.26 -6.29 6.59
CA GLY A 98 -4.48 -5.51 6.61
C GLY A 98 -4.98 -5.25 5.20
N ALA A 99 -6.30 -5.25 4.99
CA ALA A 99 -6.93 -4.83 3.75
C ALA A 99 -7.73 -3.55 3.98
N PHE A 100 -7.64 -2.63 3.03
CA PHE A 100 -8.37 -1.36 3.02
C PHE A 100 -9.22 -1.28 1.77
N THR A 101 -10.49 -0.93 1.96
CA THR A 101 -11.42 -0.64 0.88
C THR A 101 -11.83 0.83 0.98
N VAL A 102 -11.73 1.59 -0.11
CA VAL A 102 -12.11 3.01 -0.11
C VAL A 102 -13.61 3.14 0.15
N SER A 103 -13.99 3.83 1.24
CA SER A 103 -15.37 4.10 1.62
C SER A 103 -15.89 5.45 1.09
N ARG A 104 -14.99 6.36 0.70
CA ARG A 104 -15.29 7.71 0.20
C ARG A 104 -14.69 7.96 -1.18
N PRO A 105 -15.19 7.29 -2.25
CA PRO A 105 -14.67 7.46 -3.61
C PRO A 105 -14.89 8.87 -4.20
N ASP A 106 -15.78 9.64 -3.59
CA ASP A 106 -15.99 11.06 -3.90
C ASP A 106 -14.83 11.97 -3.45
N LEU A 107 -14.00 11.51 -2.51
CA LEU A 107 -12.87 12.24 -1.94
C LEU A 107 -11.53 11.70 -2.38
N VAL A 108 -11.38 10.38 -2.43
CA VAL A 108 -10.10 9.71 -2.68
C VAL A 108 -10.25 8.58 -3.69
N THR A 109 -9.32 8.51 -4.65
CA THR A 109 -9.23 7.39 -5.56
C THR A 109 -8.41 6.26 -4.92
N THR A 110 -8.78 5.00 -5.19
CA THR A 110 -8.07 3.83 -4.65
C THR A 110 -6.58 3.87 -4.98
N LYS A 111 -6.24 4.21 -6.21
CA LYS A 111 -4.85 4.25 -6.67
C LYS A 111 -4.00 5.32 -5.96
N TYR A 112 -4.58 6.50 -5.73
CA TYR A 112 -3.94 7.54 -4.94
C TYR A 112 -3.71 7.09 -3.50
N LEU A 113 -4.73 6.48 -2.88
CA LEU A 113 -4.62 5.94 -1.52
C LEU A 113 -3.56 4.84 -1.44
N TYR A 114 -3.50 3.94 -2.41
CA TYR A 114 -2.47 2.90 -2.51
C TYR A 114 -1.05 3.50 -2.47
N TYR A 115 -0.77 4.53 -3.28
CA TYR A 115 0.54 5.17 -3.30
C TYR A 115 0.89 5.87 -1.99
N ILE A 116 -0.08 6.56 -1.37
CA ILE A 116 0.13 7.22 -0.07
C ILE A 116 0.38 6.21 1.05
N LEU A 117 -0.35 5.10 1.07
CA LEU A 117 -0.21 4.10 2.12
C LEU A 117 1.09 3.31 2.01
N SER A 118 1.53 3.04 0.78
CA SER A 118 2.71 2.21 0.56
C SER A 118 3.96 2.86 1.12
N ARG A 119 4.54 2.21 2.15
CA ARG A 119 5.73 2.70 2.86
C ARG A 119 5.55 4.11 3.45
N ASN A 120 4.34 4.41 3.96
CA ASN A 120 4.04 5.72 4.54
C ASN A 120 4.98 6.04 5.72
N PRO A 121 5.66 7.21 5.72
CA PRO A 121 6.61 7.58 6.78
C PRO A 121 6.00 7.61 8.18
N GLN A 122 4.71 7.96 8.33
CA GLN A 122 4.03 7.94 9.62
C GLN A 122 3.91 6.53 10.21
N LEU A 123 3.91 5.48 9.36
CA LEU A 123 3.91 4.09 9.78
C LEU A 123 5.32 3.55 9.99
N LEU A 124 6.26 3.94 9.13
CA LEU A 124 7.64 3.47 9.24
C LEU A 124 8.35 3.95 10.51
N ARG A 125 7.92 5.05 11.11
CA ARG A 125 8.47 5.52 12.39
C ARG A 125 8.31 4.55 13.57
N TYR A 126 7.44 3.55 13.45
CA TYR A 126 7.27 2.50 14.46
C TYR A 126 8.35 1.41 14.39
N ASP A 127 9.11 1.33 13.29
CA ASP A 127 10.26 0.43 13.18
C ASP A 127 11.44 1.03 13.95
N ASN A 128 11.80 0.37 15.07
CA ASN A 128 12.93 0.77 15.91
C ASN A 128 14.25 0.12 15.48
N GLY A 129 14.23 -0.73 14.44
CA GLY A 129 15.40 -1.43 13.93
C GLY A 129 15.98 -2.53 14.85
N ALA A 130 15.37 -2.79 16.01
CA ALA A 130 15.83 -3.78 16.99
C ALA A 130 14.93 -5.01 17.08
N ASP A 131 13.60 -4.78 17.15
CA ASP A 131 12.62 -5.83 17.36
C ASP A 131 11.66 -5.94 16.17
N GLN A 132 10.92 -7.06 16.11
CA GLN A 132 9.85 -7.23 15.15
C GLN A 132 8.80 -6.13 15.36
N THR A 133 8.55 -5.33 14.33
CA THR A 133 7.52 -4.29 14.35
C THR A 133 6.16 -4.89 14.02
N ASN A 134 5.15 -4.52 14.81
CA ASN A 134 3.76 -4.85 14.57
C ASN A 134 2.92 -3.57 14.61
N LEU A 135 2.43 -3.13 13.46
CA LEU A 135 1.53 -1.99 13.36
C LEU A 135 0.15 -2.37 13.91
N ARG A 136 -0.36 -1.56 14.84
CA ARG A 136 -1.71 -1.76 15.39
C ARG A 136 -2.73 -1.09 14.48
N LYS A 137 -3.96 -1.62 14.46
CA LYS A 137 -5.07 -1.03 13.71
C LYS A 137 -5.23 0.47 14.01
N ALA A 138 -5.17 0.86 15.29
CA ALA A 138 -5.30 2.26 15.68
C ALA A 138 -4.17 3.14 15.13
N ASP A 139 -2.92 2.66 15.14
CA ASP A 139 -1.77 3.41 14.61
C ASP A 139 -1.91 3.66 13.12
N ILE A 140 -2.47 2.70 12.38
CA ILE A 140 -2.69 2.78 10.95
C ILE A 140 -3.86 3.72 10.63
N LEU A 141 -5.01 3.54 11.29
CA LEU A 141 -6.22 4.30 10.98
C LEU A 141 -6.12 5.79 11.36
N ASN A 142 -5.26 6.12 12.32
CA ASN A 142 -5.05 7.50 12.77
C ASN A 142 -4.01 8.28 11.96
N ILE A 143 -3.41 7.70 10.92
CA ILE A 143 -2.50 8.48 10.07
C ILE A 143 -3.26 9.59 9.35
N SER A 144 -2.60 10.74 9.23
CA SER A 144 -3.15 11.91 8.55
C SER A 144 -2.77 11.89 7.07
N ILE A 145 -3.75 12.00 6.20
CA ILE A 145 -3.61 11.91 4.75
C ILE A 145 -4.03 13.23 4.09
N ALA A 146 -3.15 13.78 3.27
CA ALA A 146 -3.45 14.94 2.44
C ALA A 146 -4.29 14.51 1.23
N ILE A 147 -5.48 15.10 1.07
CA ILE A 147 -6.42 14.77 0.00
C ILE A 147 -6.57 16.00 -0.91
N PRO A 148 -5.84 16.08 -2.02
CA PRO A 148 -6.07 17.07 -3.07
C PRO A 148 -7.33 16.74 -3.86
N THR A 149 -7.67 17.57 -4.85
CA THR A 149 -8.82 17.28 -5.71
C THR A 149 -8.63 15.96 -6.48
N VAL A 150 -9.72 15.26 -6.80
CA VAL A 150 -9.67 14.00 -7.57
C VAL A 150 -8.93 14.18 -8.90
N LYS A 151 -9.01 15.35 -9.51
CA LYS A 151 -8.28 15.69 -10.74
C LYS A 151 -6.76 15.69 -10.51
N GLU A 152 -6.31 16.24 -9.40
CA GLU A 152 -4.88 16.27 -9.03
C GLU A 152 -4.39 14.89 -8.59
N GLN A 153 -5.19 14.13 -7.85
CA GLN A 153 -4.88 12.75 -7.52
C GLN A 153 -4.60 11.91 -8.78
N LYS A 154 -5.45 12.05 -9.83
CA LYS A 154 -5.23 11.34 -11.10
C LYS A 154 -3.90 11.73 -11.75
N LYS A 155 -3.58 13.02 -11.82
CA LYS A 155 -2.29 13.47 -12.36
C LYS A 155 -1.10 12.91 -11.59
N ILE A 156 -1.17 12.92 -10.25
CA ILE A 156 -0.12 12.36 -9.39
C ILE A 156 0.05 10.86 -9.67
N THR A 157 -1.06 10.11 -9.72
CA THR A 157 -1.00 8.67 -9.96
C THR A 157 -0.49 8.32 -11.36
N GLU A 158 -0.85 9.08 -12.40
CA GLU A 158 -0.32 8.90 -13.76
C GLU A 158 1.20 9.06 -13.80
N ILE A 159 1.74 10.07 -13.11
CA ILE A 159 3.20 10.28 -13.00
C ILE A 159 3.86 9.12 -12.27
N LEU A 160 3.31 8.68 -11.14
CA LEU A 160 3.84 7.58 -10.35
C LEU A 160 3.78 6.24 -11.09
N ASP A 161 2.72 5.99 -11.88
CA ASP A 161 2.60 4.82 -12.75
C ASP A 161 3.68 4.79 -13.82
N HIS A 162 3.91 5.94 -14.46
CA HIS A 162 4.94 6.05 -15.48
C HIS A 162 6.33 5.76 -14.90
N PHE A 163 6.65 6.31 -13.72
CA PHE A 163 7.91 5.98 -13.03
C PHE A 163 8.00 4.50 -12.67
N ASN A 164 6.93 3.92 -12.16
CA ASN A 164 6.90 2.50 -11.80
C ASN A 164 7.11 1.59 -13.03
N SER A 165 6.47 1.93 -14.17
CA SER A 165 6.71 1.23 -15.46
C SER A 165 8.17 1.32 -15.89
N LEU A 166 8.76 2.53 -15.86
CA LEU A 166 10.17 2.71 -16.22
C LEU A 166 11.12 1.89 -15.31
N CYS A 167 10.84 1.83 -13.99
CA CYS A 167 11.64 1.02 -13.08
C CYS A 167 11.53 -0.49 -13.40
N ASN A 168 10.32 -0.96 -13.76
CA ASN A 168 10.09 -2.37 -14.09
C ASN A 168 10.71 -2.76 -15.45
N ASP A 169 10.65 -1.88 -16.45
CA ASP A 169 11.24 -2.14 -17.78
C ASP A 169 12.78 -2.21 -17.73
N LEU A 170 13.40 -1.48 -16.78
CA LEU A 170 14.85 -1.49 -16.58
C LEU A 170 15.34 -2.71 -15.76
N SER A 171 14.43 -3.47 -15.14
CA SER A 171 14.79 -4.64 -14.33
C SER A 171 15.44 -5.78 -15.10
N THR A 172 15.47 -5.70 -16.45
CA THR A 172 16.10 -6.68 -17.33
C THR A 172 17.56 -6.37 -17.67
N GLY A 173 18.13 -5.22 -17.23
CA GLY A 173 19.41 -4.75 -17.76
C GLY A 173 20.58 -4.63 -16.78
N LEU A 174 20.51 -3.89 -15.67
CA LEU A 174 21.69 -3.62 -14.82
C LEU A 174 21.30 -3.40 -13.34
N PRO A 175 21.78 -4.23 -12.39
CA PRO A 175 21.41 -4.13 -10.97
C PRO A 175 21.69 -2.76 -10.32
N ALA A 176 22.80 -2.11 -10.65
CA ALA A 176 23.16 -0.80 -10.10
C ALA A 176 22.25 0.34 -10.60
N GLU A 177 21.81 0.27 -11.85
CA GLU A 177 20.86 1.24 -12.42
C GLU A 177 19.47 1.07 -11.81
N ILE A 178 19.05 -0.17 -11.56
CA ILE A 178 17.79 -0.48 -10.86
C ILE A 178 17.77 0.18 -9.48
N GLU A 179 18.84 0.03 -8.70
CA GLU A 179 18.92 0.61 -7.35
C GLU A 179 18.89 2.17 -7.40
N ALA A 180 19.58 2.77 -8.38
CA ALA A 180 19.58 4.21 -8.57
C ALA A 180 18.19 4.73 -8.96
N ARG A 181 17.48 4.03 -9.86
CA ARG A 181 16.10 4.36 -10.28
C ARG A 181 15.10 4.18 -9.15
N GLN A 182 15.26 3.13 -8.33
CA GLN A 182 14.39 2.92 -7.16
C GLN A 182 14.53 4.08 -6.15
N LYS A 183 15.77 4.53 -5.85
CA LYS A 183 16.02 5.70 -5.00
C LYS A 183 15.40 6.97 -5.59
N GLN A 184 15.52 7.15 -6.90
CA GLN A 184 14.91 8.27 -7.62
C GLN A 184 13.37 8.23 -7.54
N TYR A 185 12.75 7.06 -7.72
CA TYR A 185 11.32 6.88 -7.57
C TYR A 185 10.85 7.25 -6.16
N GLU A 186 11.50 6.71 -5.12
CA GLU A 186 11.15 7.00 -3.72
C GLU A 186 11.23 8.50 -3.42
N TYR A 187 12.29 9.17 -3.88
CA TYR A 187 12.45 10.61 -3.74
C TYR A 187 11.31 11.41 -4.40
N TYR A 188 10.99 11.11 -5.66
CA TYR A 188 9.94 11.83 -6.37
C TYR A 188 8.54 11.50 -5.83
N ARG A 189 8.29 10.26 -5.44
CA ARG A 189 7.04 9.87 -4.77
C ARG A 189 6.83 10.71 -3.51
N ASP A 190 7.82 10.75 -2.64
CA ASP A 190 7.72 11.50 -1.39
C ASP A 190 7.56 13.00 -1.64
N LYS A 191 8.24 13.53 -2.66
CA LYS A 191 8.08 14.93 -3.08
C LYS A 191 6.69 15.24 -3.64
N LEU A 192 6.13 14.36 -4.45
CA LEU A 192 4.78 14.51 -5.05
C LEU A 192 3.67 14.32 -4.02
N LEU A 193 3.91 13.49 -2.99
CA LEU A 193 2.95 13.22 -1.93
C LEU A 193 3.15 14.13 -0.69
N SER A 194 4.19 14.96 -0.66
CA SER A 194 4.40 15.97 0.40
C SER A 194 3.72 17.28 0.01
N PHE A 195 2.75 17.69 0.82
CA PHE A 195 2.03 18.96 0.63
C PHE A 195 2.58 19.99 1.63
N LYS A 196 3.00 21.15 1.12
CA LYS A 196 3.38 22.31 1.94
C LYS A 196 2.19 23.23 2.06
N GLU A 197 2.02 23.83 3.23
CA GLU A 197 1.07 24.96 3.38
C GLU A 197 1.48 26.08 2.42
N LEU A 198 0.49 26.65 1.72
CA LEU A 198 0.72 27.84 0.93
C LEU A 198 1.04 28.99 1.89
N PRO A 199 2.06 29.83 1.59
CA PRO A 199 2.32 31.02 2.39
C PRO A 199 1.06 31.90 2.40
N LYS A 200 0.68 32.35 3.62
CA LYS A 200 -0.43 33.29 3.84
C LYS A 200 -0.17 34.61 3.19
#